data_60f5dd3b8c2b4902ede1cfe5b1ad4e9f
#
_entry.id   60f5dd3b8c2b4902ede1cfe5b1ad4e9f
#
_cell.length_a   1.000
_cell.length_b   1.000
_cell.length_c   1.000
_cell.angle_alpha   90.00
_cell.angle_beta   90.00
_cell.angle_gamma   90.00
#
_symmetry.space_group_name_H-M   'P 1'
#
loop_
_entity.id
_entity.type
_entity.pdbx_description
1 polymer ?
#
loop_
_entity_poly.entity_id
_entity_poly.type
_entity_poly.pdbx_seq_one_letter_code
_entity_poly.pdbx_strand_id
1 'polypeptide(L)'
;GARLLFPPAATLLFLVLTEWIARGTLNADTFLQYISPHAEAYLLAWGLLFLVWLALDWLTRFAPLATLLSALLGCLPATVDFYTLQLRGEPFLPWDLAQVSEAAGVASAAGIHVQTSMILSAVLVLALTVGSFFLYRGRQKLPWVRRLAGFAASTAAACALVFGVFLQPAVTQALGILPDAWMQDRYYRYYGVVTSFLTNLTNLEIDKPEDYSEEAINAILDDVEAGEKYTTSPAYPDSYAAQTPAEERAEQPTIIYVMDESYWDVSELEQYGFQFDTDVSANLHALQQNSAYGRVYSPSFGGGTCDVEFEALTGYSVSYLPNGSKPYQQHVTKPMFALPSYLKTQGYQTAAVHCFWARYWSRDTAYPNLGLDDFISLEKMHGVEKVRRHYWTTGLVTDDSMADQIIGQYETMKEKSDAPVFLHAVTMQNHTNYNKDNYPDDQRVKVTEAPAGLKASTIGALEDFATGIRDADAMLGKLTQYF
;
A
#
# COMPACT_ATOMS: atom_id res chain seq x y z
N GLY A 1 47.45 -1.37 9.58
CA GLY A 1 46.76 -2.41 8.76
C GLY A 1 45.29 -2.56 9.13
N ALA A 2 44.96 -3.29 10.21
CA ALA A 2 43.56 -3.67 10.51
C ALA A 2 42.57 -2.51 10.65
N ARG A 3 42.97 -1.38 11.25
CA ARG A 3 42.11 -0.19 11.40
C ARG A 3 41.73 0.47 10.08
N LEU A 4 42.53 0.34 9.04
CA LEU A 4 42.27 0.90 7.72
C LEU A 4 41.38 -0.03 6.89
N LEU A 5 41.51 -1.35 7.10
CA LEU A 5 40.70 -2.35 6.38
C LEU A 5 39.32 -2.59 6.98
N PHE A 6 39.13 -2.25 8.25
CA PHE A 6 37.89 -2.49 8.95
C PHE A 6 36.69 -1.74 8.33
N PRO A 7 36.74 -0.43 8.07
CA PRO A 7 35.56 0.28 7.54
C PRO A 7 35.06 -0.26 6.21
N PRO A 8 35.90 -0.43 5.17
CA PRO A 8 35.41 -0.96 3.90
C PRO A 8 34.93 -2.41 4.00
N ALA A 9 35.57 -3.25 4.83
CA ALA A 9 35.13 -4.64 5.03
C ALA A 9 33.83 -4.72 5.83
N ALA A 10 33.67 -3.93 6.89
CA ALA A 10 32.47 -3.91 7.69
C ALA A 10 31.26 -3.39 6.89
N THR A 11 31.42 -2.31 6.12
CA THR A 11 30.34 -1.75 5.30
C THR A 11 29.96 -2.64 4.12
N LEU A 12 30.92 -3.37 3.54
CA LEU A 12 30.63 -4.43 2.57
C LEU A 12 29.79 -5.54 3.19
N LEU A 13 30.16 -5.97 4.40
CA LEU A 13 29.35 -6.98 5.11
C LEU A 13 27.96 -6.43 5.45
N PHE A 14 27.82 -5.16 5.82
CA PHE A 14 26.49 -4.56 6.04
C PHE A 14 25.62 -4.59 4.78
N LEU A 15 26.19 -4.34 3.61
CA LEU A 15 25.45 -4.49 2.35
C LEU A 15 25.01 -5.94 2.13
N VAL A 16 25.90 -6.92 2.38
CA VAL A 16 25.54 -8.35 2.28
C VAL A 16 24.43 -8.71 3.26
N LEU A 17 24.48 -8.21 4.50
CA LEU A 17 23.41 -8.44 5.50
C LEU A 17 22.10 -7.78 5.10
N THR A 18 22.14 -6.58 4.52
CA THR A 18 20.99 -5.87 3.96
C THR A 18 20.28 -6.75 2.92
N GLU A 19 21.03 -7.25 1.93
CA GLU A 19 20.47 -8.12 0.90
C GLU A 19 19.97 -9.46 1.44
N TRP A 20 20.67 -10.02 2.43
CA TRP A 20 20.22 -11.25 3.07
C TRP A 20 18.92 -11.09 3.84
N ILE A 21 18.75 -9.99 4.55
CA ILE A 21 17.50 -9.66 5.24
C ILE A 21 16.38 -9.48 4.23
N ALA A 22 16.56 -8.61 3.23
CA ALA A 22 15.52 -8.28 2.25
C ALA A 22 15.03 -9.50 1.46
N ARG A 23 15.92 -10.43 1.14
CA ARG A 23 15.60 -11.63 0.35
C ARG A 23 15.22 -12.83 1.21
N GLY A 24 15.43 -12.78 2.52
CA GLY A 24 15.28 -13.93 3.43
C GLY A 24 16.34 -15.02 3.24
N THR A 25 16.82 -15.21 2.01
CA THR A 25 17.88 -16.16 1.63
C THR A 25 18.90 -15.50 0.72
N LEU A 26 20.16 -15.91 0.85
CA LEU A 26 21.24 -15.48 -0.05
C LEU A 26 22.07 -16.71 -0.40
N ASN A 27 22.02 -17.12 -1.66
CA ASN A 27 22.71 -18.31 -2.18
C ASN A 27 23.49 -17.99 -3.47
N ALA A 28 24.16 -18.98 -4.03
CA ALA A 28 24.94 -18.81 -5.26
C ALA A 28 24.07 -18.39 -6.45
N ASP A 29 22.85 -18.90 -6.56
CA ASP A 29 21.94 -18.56 -7.65
C ASP A 29 21.51 -17.07 -7.54
N THR A 30 21.20 -16.62 -6.36
CA THR A 30 20.88 -15.18 -6.10
C THR A 30 22.06 -14.30 -6.50
N PHE A 31 23.30 -14.70 -6.15
CA PHE A 31 24.49 -13.93 -6.50
C PHE A 31 24.70 -13.89 -8.03
N LEU A 32 24.61 -15.04 -8.70
CA LEU A 32 24.86 -15.14 -10.14
C LEU A 32 23.77 -14.52 -11.00
N GLN A 33 22.51 -14.62 -10.60
CA GLN A 33 21.37 -14.11 -11.38
C GLN A 33 21.09 -12.64 -11.17
N TYR A 34 21.32 -12.10 -9.97
CA TYR A 34 20.89 -10.74 -9.62
C TYR A 34 22.04 -9.83 -9.23
N ILE A 35 22.97 -10.25 -8.38
CA ILE A 35 24.01 -9.37 -7.83
C ILE A 35 25.16 -9.17 -8.81
N SER A 36 25.74 -10.25 -9.32
CA SER A 36 26.88 -10.18 -10.21
C SER A 36 26.64 -9.46 -11.53
N PRO A 37 25.46 -9.63 -12.20
CA PRO A 37 25.17 -8.89 -13.43
C PRO A 37 24.94 -7.39 -13.22
N HIS A 38 24.67 -6.95 -12.00
CA HIS A 38 24.38 -5.56 -11.64
C HIS A 38 25.32 -5.04 -10.55
N ALA A 39 26.59 -5.48 -10.59
CA ALA A 39 27.58 -5.16 -9.57
C ALA A 39 27.80 -3.65 -9.35
N GLU A 40 27.58 -2.83 -10.37
CA GLU A 40 27.65 -1.36 -10.32
C GLU A 40 26.69 -0.79 -9.27
N ALA A 41 25.45 -1.27 -9.21
CA ALA A 41 24.46 -0.82 -8.25
C ALA A 41 24.88 -1.12 -6.82
N TYR A 42 25.41 -2.33 -6.60
CA TYR A 42 25.89 -2.76 -5.27
C TYR A 42 27.20 -2.06 -4.86
N LEU A 43 28.07 -1.75 -5.81
CA LEU A 43 29.27 -0.96 -5.55
C LEU A 43 28.93 0.49 -5.14
N LEU A 44 27.94 1.10 -5.78
CA LEU A 44 27.45 2.44 -5.41
C LEU A 44 26.84 2.42 -4.01
N ALA A 45 25.98 1.44 -3.71
CA ALA A 45 25.38 1.26 -2.38
C ALA A 45 26.45 1.05 -1.29
N TRP A 46 27.44 0.18 -1.57
CA TRP A 46 28.57 -0.01 -0.67
C TRP A 46 29.36 1.28 -0.45
N GLY A 47 29.66 2.02 -1.54
CA GLY A 47 30.36 3.31 -1.49
C GLY A 47 29.64 4.30 -0.60
N LEU A 48 28.31 4.37 -0.67
CA LEU A 48 27.51 5.23 0.19
C LEU A 48 27.59 4.83 1.65
N LEU A 49 27.39 3.54 1.97
CA LEU A 49 27.50 3.03 3.37
C LEU A 49 28.90 3.30 3.93
N PHE A 50 29.93 3.15 3.13
CA PHE A 50 31.32 3.42 3.51
C PHE A 50 31.55 4.93 3.80
N LEU A 51 31.05 5.82 2.93
CA LEU A 51 31.14 7.27 3.12
C LEU A 51 30.38 7.73 4.35
N VAL A 52 29.22 7.16 4.62
CA VAL A 52 28.43 7.42 5.84
C VAL A 52 29.23 6.96 7.08
N TRP A 53 29.81 5.76 7.04
CA TRP A 53 30.64 5.29 8.14
C TRP A 53 31.82 6.24 8.40
N LEU A 54 32.50 6.69 7.36
CA LEU A 54 33.61 7.65 7.48
C LEU A 54 33.14 8.99 8.07
N ALA A 55 32.03 9.54 7.58
CA ALA A 55 31.47 10.79 8.10
C ALA A 55 31.17 10.70 9.61
N LEU A 56 30.50 9.62 10.02
CA LEU A 56 30.16 9.37 11.42
C LEU A 56 31.40 9.17 12.29
N ASP A 57 32.43 8.46 11.80
CA ASP A 57 33.68 8.27 12.53
C ASP A 57 34.49 9.57 12.64
N TRP A 58 34.54 10.36 11.60
CA TRP A 58 35.18 11.68 11.64
C TRP A 58 34.46 12.62 12.63
N LEU A 59 33.12 12.61 12.61
CA LEU A 59 32.30 13.46 13.48
C LEU A 59 32.44 13.06 14.96
N THR A 60 32.23 11.81 15.26
CA THR A 60 32.13 11.31 16.65
C THR A 60 33.46 10.86 17.23
N ARG A 61 34.39 10.37 16.39
CA ARG A 61 35.61 9.64 16.78
C ARG A 61 35.32 8.38 17.63
N PHE A 62 34.11 7.86 17.50
CA PHE A 62 33.64 6.69 18.20
C PHE A 62 33.18 5.62 17.18
N ALA A 63 34.12 4.79 16.75
CA ALA A 63 33.90 3.77 15.72
C ALA A 63 32.69 2.86 16.01
N PRO A 64 32.37 2.44 17.25
CA PRO A 64 31.18 1.65 17.52
C PRO A 64 29.88 2.33 17.05
N LEU A 65 29.74 3.63 17.27
CA LEU A 65 28.57 4.37 16.82
C LEU A 65 28.49 4.46 15.30
N ALA A 66 29.63 4.75 14.66
CA ALA A 66 29.70 4.76 13.20
C ALA A 66 29.35 3.38 12.61
N THR A 67 29.84 2.28 13.21
CA THR A 67 29.56 0.91 12.80
C THR A 67 28.09 0.56 12.96
N LEU A 68 27.49 0.85 14.11
CA LEU A 68 26.08 0.57 14.40
C LEU A 68 25.15 1.36 13.47
N LEU A 69 25.35 2.68 13.38
CA LEU A 69 24.44 3.52 12.57
C LEU A 69 24.55 3.22 11.08
N SER A 70 25.76 2.92 10.56
CA SER A 70 25.89 2.54 9.16
C SER A 70 25.24 1.18 8.85
N ALA A 71 25.31 0.22 9.78
CA ALA A 71 24.61 -1.06 9.64
C ALA A 71 23.07 -0.87 9.67
N LEU A 72 22.57 -0.04 10.59
CA LEU A 72 21.15 0.22 10.70
C LEU A 72 20.58 0.91 9.45
N LEU A 73 21.37 1.76 8.80
CA LEU A 73 20.94 2.46 7.58
C LEU A 73 20.59 1.51 6.42
N GLY A 74 21.23 0.33 6.35
CA GLY A 74 20.90 -0.71 5.39
C GLY A 74 19.89 -1.72 5.94
N CYS A 75 20.18 -2.28 7.13
CA CYS A 75 19.43 -3.40 7.68
C CYS A 75 17.99 -3.06 8.09
N LEU A 76 17.70 -1.83 8.57
CA LEU A 76 16.35 -1.42 8.92
C LEU A 76 15.43 -1.32 7.69
N PRO A 77 15.79 -0.56 6.64
CA PRO A 77 14.99 -0.55 5.41
C PRO A 77 14.79 -1.95 4.82
N ALA A 78 15.83 -2.80 4.81
CA ALA A 78 15.73 -4.17 4.34
C ALA A 78 14.77 -5.03 5.16
N THR A 79 14.68 -4.79 6.47
CA THR A 79 13.71 -5.47 7.33
C THR A 79 12.28 -5.05 6.99
N VAL A 80 12.06 -3.77 6.77
CA VAL A 80 10.75 -3.26 6.32
C VAL A 80 10.41 -3.81 4.95
N ASP A 81 11.35 -3.76 4.00
CA ASP A 81 11.22 -4.28 2.64
C ASP A 81 10.79 -5.75 2.60
N PHE A 82 11.42 -6.59 3.43
CA PHE A 82 11.06 -8.01 3.55
C PHE A 82 9.59 -8.20 3.93
N TYR A 83 9.09 -7.45 4.91
CA TYR A 83 7.70 -7.60 5.35
C TYR A 83 6.72 -6.94 4.39
N THR A 84 7.04 -5.80 3.78
CA THR A 84 6.17 -5.16 2.80
C THR A 84 5.98 -6.05 1.56
N LEU A 85 7.06 -6.68 1.07
CA LEU A 85 6.96 -7.66 -0.01
C LEU A 85 6.09 -8.87 0.35
N GLN A 86 6.16 -9.37 1.59
CA GLN A 86 5.32 -10.50 2.02
C GLN A 86 3.86 -10.15 2.22
N LEU A 87 3.56 -8.95 2.72
CA LEU A 87 2.20 -8.56 3.10
C LEU A 87 1.42 -7.98 1.93
N ARG A 88 2.06 -7.26 1.03
CA ARG A 88 1.39 -6.56 -0.06
C ARG A 88 1.98 -6.79 -1.45
N GLY A 89 3.04 -7.60 -1.57
CA GLY A 89 3.68 -7.90 -2.86
C GLY A 89 4.55 -6.77 -3.43
N GLU A 90 4.70 -5.65 -2.70
CA GLU A 90 5.48 -4.49 -3.12
C GLU A 90 6.66 -4.24 -2.17
N PRO A 91 7.83 -3.79 -2.66
CA PRO A 91 8.96 -3.46 -1.83
C PRO A 91 8.72 -2.22 -0.97
N PHE A 92 9.65 -1.92 -0.06
CA PHE A 92 9.64 -0.69 0.72
C PHE A 92 10.06 0.51 -0.15
N LEU A 93 9.11 1.39 -0.43
CA LEU A 93 9.25 2.53 -1.33
C LEU A 93 9.41 3.86 -0.56
N PRO A 94 10.03 4.90 -1.15
CA PRO A 94 10.23 6.18 -0.46
C PRO A 94 8.96 6.84 0.08
N TRP A 95 7.84 6.69 -0.61
CA TRP A 95 6.54 7.23 -0.18
C TRP A 95 5.92 6.47 0.98
N ASP A 96 6.36 5.25 1.27
CA ASP A 96 5.95 4.53 2.49
C ASP A 96 6.43 5.20 3.78
N LEU A 97 7.43 6.09 3.70
CA LEU A 97 7.86 6.87 4.84
C LEU A 97 6.73 7.74 5.42
N ALA A 98 5.76 8.15 4.61
CA ALA A 98 4.58 8.85 5.08
C ALA A 98 3.67 7.98 5.98
N GLN A 99 3.76 6.65 5.83
CA GLN A 99 2.93 5.66 6.53
C GLN A 99 3.60 5.05 7.78
N VAL A 100 4.80 5.48 8.17
CA VAL A 100 5.56 4.89 9.28
C VAL A 100 4.76 4.89 10.60
N SER A 101 3.95 5.94 10.84
CA SER A 101 3.09 6.00 12.04
C SER A 101 1.97 4.95 12.02
N GLU A 102 1.55 4.51 10.85
CA GLU A 102 0.50 3.53 10.64
C GLU A 102 1.05 2.11 10.68
N ALA A 103 2.26 1.92 10.13
CA ALA A 103 2.93 0.63 10.05
C ALA A 103 3.10 -0.05 11.42
N ALA A 104 3.31 0.72 12.50
CA ALA A 104 3.41 0.18 13.86
C ALA A 104 2.11 -0.49 14.33
N GLY A 105 0.95 0.03 13.92
CA GLY A 105 -0.37 -0.56 14.20
C GLY A 105 -0.59 -1.86 13.42
N VAL A 106 -0.21 -1.86 12.15
CA VAL A 106 -0.34 -3.02 11.27
C VAL A 106 0.63 -4.14 11.66
N ALA A 107 1.86 -3.81 12.04
CA ALA A 107 2.89 -4.77 12.42
C ALA A 107 2.45 -5.69 13.59
N SER A 108 1.68 -5.15 14.55
CA SER A 108 1.18 -5.95 15.68
C SER A 108 0.10 -6.96 15.25
N ALA A 109 -0.61 -6.68 14.18
CA ALA A 109 -1.72 -7.51 13.67
C ALA A 109 -1.27 -8.54 12.62
N ALA A 110 -0.18 -8.26 11.92
CA ALA A 110 0.27 -9.04 10.76
C ALA A 110 0.96 -10.37 11.10
N GLY A 111 1.03 -10.77 12.38
CA GLY A 111 1.67 -12.04 12.79
C GLY A 111 3.14 -12.12 12.38
N ILE A 112 3.88 -11.03 12.54
CA ILE A 112 5.28 -10.91 12.11
C ILE A 112 6.16 -11.94 12.80
N HIS A 113 6.73 -12.85 12.03
CA HIS A 113 7.70 -13.83 12.50
C HIS A 113 9.11 -13.37 12.17
N VAL A 114 9.95 -13.20 13.22
CA VAL A 114 11.33 -12.78 13.05
C VAL A 114 12.12 -13.86 12.28
N GLN A 115 12.71 -13.47 11.15
CA GLN A 115 13.47 -14.36 10.30
C GLN A 115 14.88 -14.67 10.88
N THR A 116 15.39 -15.85 10.59
CA THR A 116 16.76 -16.24 11.02
C THR A 116 17.82 -15.28 10.47
N SER A 117 17.65 -14.79 9.24
CA SER A 117 18.54 -13.79 8.63
C SER A 117 18.62 -12.50 9.46
N MET A 118 17.50 -12.03 10.02
CA MET A 118 17.45 -10.83 10.85
C MET A 118 18.18 -11.03 12.19
N ILE A 119 17.95 -12.17 12.85
CA ILE A 119 18.61 -12.52 14.12
C ILE A 119 20.12 -12.61 13.94
N LEU A 120 20.56 -13.37 12.93
CA LEU A 120 22.00 -13.55 12.69
C LEU A 120 22.66 -12.26 12.25
N SER A 121 21.99 -11.43 11.44
CA SER A 121 22.48 -10.10 11.07
C SER A 121 22.62 -9.19 12.28
N ALA A 122 21.66 -9.16 13.18
CA ALA A 122 21.74 -8.39 14.42
C ALA A 122 22.92 -8.83 15.30
N VAL A 123 23.13 -10.15 15.45
CA VAL A 123 24.27 -10.70 16.19
C VAL A 123 25.60 -10.28 15.56
N LEU A 124 25.73 -10.38 14.23
CA LEU A 124 26.94 -9.99 13.51
C LEU A 124 27.21 -8.49 13.61
N VAL A 125 26.18 -7.65 13.45
CA VAL A 125 26.31 -6.20 13.62
C VAL A 125 26.75 -5.85 15.04
N LEU A 126 26.20 -6.50 16.06
CA LEU A 126 26.59 -6.32 17.45
C LEU A 126 28.06 -6.74 17.68
N ALA A 127 28.45 -7.90 17.14
CA ALA A 127 29.81 -8.39 17.23
C ALA A 127 30.83 -7.43 16.58
N LEU A 128 30.51 -6.91 15.39
CA LEU A 128 31.35 -5.90 14.72
C LEU A 128 31.39 -4.59 15.49
N THR A 129 30.28 -4.15 16.05
CA THR A 129 30.21 -2.95 16.87
C THR A 129 31.11 -3.07 18.10
N VAL A 130 31.01 -4.20 18.82
CA VAL A 130 31.87 -4.49 19.97
C VAL A 130 33.34 -4.66 19.52
N GLY A 131 33.59 -5.38 18.44
CA GLY A 131 34.92 -5.55 17.85
C GLY A 131 35.58 -4.21 17.48
N SER A 132 34.81 -3.30 16.92
CA SER A 132 35.28 -1.95 16.57
C SER A 132 35.71 -1.16 17.81
N PHE A 133 35.02 -1.33 18.95
CA PHE A 133 35.44 -0.71 20.21
C PHE A 133 36.84 -1.13 20.61
N PHE A 134 37.15 -2.45 20.59
CA PHE A 134 38.48 -2.94 20.94
C PHE A 134 39.51 -2.56 19.89
N LEU A 135 39.18 -2.65 18.61
CA LEU A 135 40.08 -2.30 17.51
C LEU A 135 40.53 -0.83 17.55
N TYR A 136 39.62 0.08 17.88
CA TYR A 136 39.91 1.51 17.91
C TYR A 136 40.24 2.06 19.31
N ARG A 137 40.28 1.21 20.32
CA ARG A 137 40.71 1.58 21.68
C ARG A 137 42.12 2.17 21.64
N GLY A 138 42.33 3.30 22.37
CA GLY A 138 43.63 3.97 22.41
C GLY A 138 43.96 4.77 21.14
N ARG A 139 43.01 5.02 20.28
CA ARG A 139 43.17 5.89 19.10
C ARG A 139 43.52 7.33 19.55
N GLN A 140 44.51 7.92 18.87
CA GLN A 140 44.93 9.29 19.18
C GLN A 140 43.78 10.30 18.95
N LYS A 141 43.68 11.27 19.81
CA LYS A 141 42.76 12.40 19.65
C LYS A 141 43.25 13.27 18.48
N LEU A 142 42.33 13.63 17.60
CA LEU A 142 42.60 14.57 16.52
C LEU A 142 42.07 15.95 16.87
N PRO A 143 42.73 17.03 16.40
CA PRO A 143 42.22 18.39 16.49
C PRO A 143 40.81 18.47 15.85
N TRP A 144 39.92 19.26 16.44
CA TRP A 144 38.55 19.39 15.98
C TRP A 144 38.45 19.86 14.53
N VAL A 145 39.37 20.73 14.07
CA VAL A 145 39.44 21.21 12.69
C VAL A 145 39.63 20.06 11.69
N ARG A 146 40.54 19.10 12.00
CA ARG A 146 40.76 17.93 11.14
C ARG A 146 39.55 16.99 11.15
N ARG A 147 38.88 16.87 12.29
CA ARG A 147 37.64 16.09 12.40
C ARG A 147 36.55 16.71 11.56
N LEU A 148 36.32 18.02 11.66
CA LEU A 148 35.33 18.73 10.87
C LEU A 148 35.64 18.67 9.37
N ALA A 149 36.91 18.84 8.98
CA ALA A 149 37.31 18.70 7.59
C ALA A 149 37.06 17.29 7.03
N GLY A 150 37.39 16.25 7.80
CA GLY A 150 37.12 14.86 7.40
C GLY A 150 35.62 14.56 7.31
N PHE A 151 34.84 15.04 8.27
CA PHE A 151 33.37 14.94 8.23
C PHE A 151 32.81 15.66 7.01
N ALA A 152 33.19 16.92 6.80
CA ALA A 152 32.70 17.68 5.65
C ALA A 152 33.05 17.03 4.32
N ALA A 153 34.29 16.55 4.16
CA ALA A 153 34.73 15.85 2.95
C ALA A 153 33.95 14.55 2.70
N SER A 154 33.75 13.72 3.74
CA SER A 154 33.01 12.46 3.61
C SER A 154 31.53 12.71 3.34
N THR A 155 30.94 13.70 3.99
CA THR A 155 29.54 14.11 3.78
C THR A 155 29.36 14.69 2.37
N ALA A 156 30.26 15.58 1.92
CA ALA A 156 30.22 16.12 0.57
C ALA A 156 30.32 15.02 -0.49
N ALA A 157 31.19 14.02 -0.29
CA ALA A 157 31.32 12.88 -1.19
C ALA A 157 30.02 12.01 -1.17
N ALA A 158 29.42 11.78 0.00
CA ALA A 158 28.16 11.07 0.10
C ALA A 158 27.01 11.84 -0.58
N CYS A 159 26.93 13.16 -0.36
CA CYS A 159 25.97 14.02 -1.06
C CYS A 159 26.21 14.03 -2.57
N ALA A 160 27.46 14.12 -3.04
CA ALA A 160 27.77 14.04 -4.46
C ALA A 160 27.35 12.70 -5.07
N LEU A 161 27.50 11.59 -4.33
CA LEU A 161 27.04 10.28 -4.77
C LEU A 161 25.49 10.22 -4.82
N VAL A 162 24.80 10.73 -3.82
CA VAL A 162 23.32 10.74 -3.80
C VAL A 162 22.78 11.68 -4.88
N PHE A 163 23.12 12.95 -4.84
CA PHE A 163 22.55 13.97 -5.72
C PHE A 163 23.14 13.95 -7.15
N GLY A 164 24.38 13.49 -7.31
CA GLY A 164 25.06 13.46 -8.61
C GLY A 164 24.98 12.11 -9.32
N VAL A 165 24.58 11.04 -8.64
CA VAL A 165 24.43 9.70 -9.25
C VAL A 165 23.04 9.15 -9.02
N PHE A 166 22.66 8.84 -7.79
CA PHE A 166 21.38 8.13 -7.51
C PHE A 166 20.15 8.95 -7.96
N LEU A 167 20.18 10.26 -7.75
CA LEU A 167 19.08 11.16 -8.13
C LEU A 167 19.23 11.76 -9.53
N GLN A 168 20.07 11.16 -10.39
CA GLN A 168 20.25 11.57 -11.78
C GLN A 168 19.88 10.41 -12.70
N PRO A 169 18.66 10.35 -13.24
CA PRO A 169 18.21 9.24 -14.10
C PRO A 169 19.13 8.97 -15.29
N ALA A 170 19.65 10.04 -15.93
CA ALA A 170 20.59 9.89 -17.04
C ALA A 170 21.91 9.22 -16.64
N VAL A 171 22.40 9.46 -15.41
CA VAL A 171 23.63 8.85 -14.88
C VAL A 171 23.39 7.40 -14.49
N THR A 172 22.30 7.12 -13.80
CA THR A 172 21.94 5.74 -13.39
C THR A 172 21.71 4.86 -14.62
N GLN A 173 21.01 5.36 -15.64
CA GLN A 173 20.82 4.66 -16.92
C GLN A 173 22.15 4.40 -17.64
N ALA A 174 23.05 5.37 -17.68
CA ALA A 174 24.37 5.20 -18.29
C ALA A 174 25.22 4.16 -17.54
N LEU A 175 24.96 3.91 -16.25
CA LEU A 175 25.58 2.87 -15.45
C LEU A 175 24.83 1.53 -15.53
N GLY A 176 23.81 1.38 -16.38
CA GLY A 176 23.04 0.16 -16.53
C GLY A 176 21.96 -0.07 -15.47
N ILE A 177 21.71 0.92 -14.60
CA ILE A 177 20.63 0.89 -13.61
C ILE A 177 19.39 1.47 -14.29
N LEU A 178 18.52 0.57 -14.78
CA LEU A 178 17.33 0.94 -15.54
C LEU A 178 16.12 1.00 -14.61
N PRO A 179 15.57 2.18 -14.32
CA PRO A 179 14.38 2.30 -13.50
C PRO A 179 13.22 1.51 -14.10
N ASP A 180 12.51 0.79 -13.25
CA ASP A 180 11.27 0.09 -13.61
C ASP A 180 10.17 0.52 -12.65
N ALA A 181 9.49 1.60 -13.00
CA ALA A 181 8.41 2.15 -12.19
C ALA A 181 7.21 1.19 -12.07
N TRP A 182 7.10 0.21 -12.98
CA TRP A 182 5.95 -0.70 -13.09
C TRP A 182 6.19 -2.06 -12.44
N MET A 183 7.46 -2.47 -12.26
CA MET A 183 7.81 -3.76 -11.66
C MET A 183 8.85 -3.57 -10.54
N GLN A 184 8.43 -2.91 -9.48
CA GLN A 184 9.30 -2.53 -8.37
C GLN A 184 9.92 -3.71 -7.63
N ASP A 185 9.21 -4.85 -7.50
CA ASP A 185 9.75 -6.08 -6.93
C ASP A 185 10.95 -6.61 -7.73
N ARG A 186 10.86 -6.57 -9.06
CA ARG A 186 11.94 -6.95 -9.96
C ARG A 186 13.09 -5.95 -9.87
N TYR A 187 12.79 -4.67 -9.82
CA TYR A 187 13.78 -3.60 -9.71
C TYR A 187 14.64 -3.76 -8.46
N TYR A 188 14.02 -4.01 -7.30
CA TYR A 188 14.71 -4.26 -6.04
C TYR A 188 15.51 -5.56 -6.07
N ARG A 189 15.03 -6.59 -6.75
CA ARG A 189 15.80 -7.84 -6.95
C ARG A 189 17.09 -7.63 -7.73
N TYR A 190 17.07 -6.77 -8.75
CA TYR A 190 18.26 -6.56 -9.60
C TYR A 190 19.26 -5.60 -8.95
N TYR A 191 18.79 -4.50 -8.40
CA TYR A 191 19.67 -3.41 -7.98
C TYR A 191 19.86 -3.29 -6.46
N GLY A 192 19.16 -4.10 -5.68
CA GLY A 192 19.21 -4.13 -4.21
C GLY A 192 18.45 -2.98 -3.55
N VAL A 193 18.18 -3.15 -2.25
CA VAL A 193 17.31 -2.24 -1.49
C VAL A 193 17.84 -0.79 -1.48
N VAL A 194 19.13 -0.60 -1.19
CA VAL A 194 19.69 0.76 -1.02
C VAL A 194 19.63 1.55 -2.32
N THR A 195 20.08 0.94 -3.42
CA THR A 195 20.09 1.61 -4.74
C THR A 195 18.67 1.89 -5.21
N SER A 196 17.80 0.89 -5.16
CA SER A 196 16.41 1.01 -5.64
C SER A 196 15.62 2.02 -4.84
N PHE A 197 15.76 2.04 -3.51
CA PHE A 197 15.11 3.04 -2.66
C PHE A 197 15.55 4.47 -3.00
N LEU A 198 16.87 4.71 -3.17
CA LEU A 198 17.38 6.05 -3.47
C LEU A 198 16.99 6.52 -4.87
N THR A 199 17.05 5.66 -5.87
CA THR A 199 16.67 6.03 -7.24
C THR A 199 15.16 6.28 -7.37
N ASN A 200 14.32 5.59 -6.58
CA ASN A 200 12.89 5.86 -6.54
C ASN A 200 12.51 7.21 -5.91
N LEU A 201 13.43 7.90 -5.24
CA LEU A 201 13.18 9.28 -4.79
C LEU A 201 12.92 10.23 -5.97
N THR A 202 13.37 9.91 -7.17
CA THR A 202 13.06 10.68 -8.38
C THR A 202 11.64 10.46 -8.90
N ASN A 203 10.95 9.41 -8.45
CA ASN A 203 9.59 9.08 -8.87
C ASN A 203 8.52 9.64 -7.92
N LEU A 204 8.88 10.53 -6.98
CA LEU A 204 7.93 11.19 -6.07
C LEU A 204 7.03 12.21 -6.79
N GLU A 205 7.51 12.77 -7.89
CA GLU A 205 6.77 13.70 -8.74
C GLU A 205 6.48 13.07 -10.10
N ILE A 206 5.31 13.36 -10.64
CA ILE A 206 4.91 12.93 -11.99
C ILE A 206 5.28 14.07 -12.93
N ASP A 207 6.09 13.76 -13.93
CA ASP A 207 6.44 14.72 -14.97
C ASP A 207 5.20 15.11 -15.78
N LYS A 208 5.06 16.40 -16.07
CA LYS A 208 4.03 16.87 -16.99
C LYS A 208 4.36 16.39 -18.40
N PRO A 209 3.35 15.95 -19.19
CA PRO A 209 3.53 15.71 -20.62
C PRO A 209 4.14 16.93 -21.33
N GLU A 210 4.96 16.70 -22.36
CA GLU A 210 5.65 17.77 -23.09
C GLU A 210 4.68 18.79 -23.71
N ASP A 211 3.50 18.34 -24.11
CA ASP A 211 2.42 19.14 -24.72
C ASP A 211 1.35 19.60 -23.70
N TYR A 212 1.62 19.49 -22.39
CA TYR A 212 0.67 19.91 -21.35
C TYR A 212 0.52 21.43 -21.34
N SER A 213 -0.55 21.90 -21.99
CA SER A 213 -0.91 23.32 -22.07
C SER A 213 -2.43 23.51 -21.93
N GLU A 214 -2.86 24.74 -21.64
CA GLU A 214 -4.28 25.07 -21.57
C GLU A 214 -4.97 24.86 -22.93
N GLU A 215 -4.27 25.16 -24.02
CA GLU A 215 -4.76 24.95 -25.38
C GLU A 215 -4.99 23.47 -25.68
N ALA A 216 -4.03 22.60 -25.29
CA ALA A 216 -4.16 21.17 -25.49
C ALA A 216 -5.30 20.56 -24.67
N ILE A 217 -5.51 21.03 -23.43
CA ILE A 217 -6.61 20.60 -22.58
C ILE A 217 -7.95 21.08 -23.17
N ASN A 218 -8.05 22.33 -23.60
CA ASN A 218 -9.27 22.85 -24.21
C ASN A 218 -9.61 22.12 -25.51
N ALA A 219 -8.62 21.78 -26.33
CA ALA A 219 -8.83 20.97 -27.53
C ALA A 219 -9.39 19.57 -27.22
N ILE A 220 -8.94 18.93 -26.13
CA ILE A 220 -9.50 17.66 -25.66
C ILE A 220 -10.94 17.84 -25.18
N LEU A 221 -11.25 18.94 -24.45
CA LEU A 221 -12.60 19.23 -23.97
C LEU A 221 -13.54 19.53 -25.13
N ASP A 222 -13.11 20.29 -26.12
CA ASP A 222 -13.88 20.56 -27.34
C ASP A 222 -14.19 19.27 -28.12
N ASP A 223 -13.22 18.34 -28.20
CA ASP A 223 -13.44 17.02 -28.81
C ASP A 223 -14.46 16.16 -28.01
N VAL A 224 -14.44 16.28 -26.68
CA VAL A 224 -15.41 15.57 -25.80
C VAL A 224 -16.81 16.17 -25.93
N GLU A 225 -16.95 17.50 -25.98
CA GLU A 225 -18.24 18.19 -26.15
C GLU A 225 -18.84 17.95 -27.54
N ALA A 226 -18.00 17.84 -28.58
CA ALA A 226 -18.44 17.49 -29.93
C ALA A 226 -19.00 16.06 -30.06
N GLY A 227 -18.81 15.20 -29.05
CA GLY A 227 -19.46 13.89 -28.91
C GLY A 227 -19.05 12.82 -29.93
N GLU A 228 -18.07 13.10 -30.79
CA GLU A 228 -17.76 12.19 -31.91
C GLU A 228 -16.83 11.01 -31.55
N LYS A 229 -16.09 11.08 -30.45
CA LYS A 229 -15.07 10.05 -30.12
C LYS A 229 -15.46 9.08 -29.01
N TYR A 230 -16.43 9.37 -28.17
CA TYR A 230 -16.67 8.62 -26.93
C TYR A 230 -18.04 7.93 -26.85
N THR A 231 -18.86 8.01 -27.88
CA THR A 231 -20.21 7.45 -27.93
C THR A 231 -20.28 5.96 -28.23
N THR A 232 -19.17 5.29 -28.41
CA THR A 232 -19.16 3.87 -28.77
C THR A 232 -18.26 3.02 -27.88
N SER A 233 -18.50 3.02 -26.56
CA SER A 233 -18.12 1.85 -25.79
C SER A 233 -19.16 0.75 -26.06
N PRO A 234 -18.76 -0.46 -26.50
CA PRO A 234 -19.71 -1.58 -26.65
C PRO A 234 -20.41 -1.95 -25.35
N ALA A 235 -19.91 -1.48 -24.21
CA ALA A 235 -20.48 -1.70 -22.89
C ALA A 235 -21.64 -0.76 -22.53
N TYR A 236 -21.80 0.34 -23.25
CA TYR A 236 -22.91 1.28 -23.01
C TYR A 236 -23.65 1.52 -24.35
N PRO A 237 -24.66 0.74 -24.66
CA PRO A 237 -25.49 1.00 -25.86
C PRO A 237 -26.10 2.40 -25.72
N ASP A 238 -26.10 3.15 -26.80
CA ASP A 238 -26.67 4.51 -26.96
C ASP A 238 -28.08 4.71 -26.36
N SER A 239 -28.77 3.60 -26.09
CA SER A 239 -30.10 3.57 -25.49
C SER A 239 -30.18 4.05 -24.06
N TYR A 240 -29.08 4.10 -23.29
CA TYR A 240 -29.12 4.43 -21.87
C TYR A 240 -29.06 5.96 -21.61
N ALA A 241 -28.31 6.69 -22.42
CA ALA A 241 -28.19 8.16 -22.28
C ALA A 241 -29.33 8.93 -22.94
N ALA A 242 -30.00 8.34 -23.95
CA ALA A 242 -31.01 9.01 -24.77
C ALA A 242 -32.47 8.80 -24.31
N GLN A 243 -32.73 7.98 -23.29
CA GLN A 243 -34.09 7.50 -23.00
C GLN A 243 -34.90 8.30 -22.00
N THR A 244 -34.32 9.28 -21.28
CA THR A 244 -35.10 10.06 -20.34
C THR A 244 -34.84 11.57 -20.55
N PRO A 245 -35.79 12.32 -21.12
CA PRO A 245 -35.71 13.77 -21.13
C PRO A 245 -35.47 14.32 -19.73
N ALA A 246 -34.66 15.36 -19.62
CA ALA A 246 -34.33 15.99 -18.32
C ALA A 246 -35.57 16.44 -17.51
N GLU A 247 -36.68 16.67 -18.19
CA GLU A 247 -37.98 17.03 -17.61
C GLU A 247 -38.75 15.85 -16.97
N GLU A 248 -38.38 14.59 -17.28
CA GLU A 248 -38.99 13.38 -16.72
C GLU A 248 -38.10 12.68 -15.70
N ARG A 249 -36.97 13.28 -15.30
CA ARG A 249 -36.18 12.74 -14.19
C ARG A 249 -37.01 12.88 -12.92
N ALA A 250 -37.75 11.81 -12.65
CA ALA A 250 -38.23 11.53 -11.31
C ALA A 250 -37.08 11.71 -10.31
N GLU A 251 -37.40 12.04 -9.07
CA GLU A 251 -36.53 12.25 -7.92
C GLU A 251 -35.13 11.66 -8.05
N GLN A 252 -34.09 12.48 -7.87
CA GLN A 252 -32.71 12.03 -7.91
C GLN A 252 -32.53 10.92 -6.87
N PRO A 253 -32.05 9.73 -7.24
CA PRO A 253 -32.01 8.59 -6.34
C PRO A 253 -30.99 8.79 -5.22
N THR A 254 -31.26 8.20 -4.06
CA THR A 254 -30.21 7.97 -3.07
C THR A 254 -29.18 7.00 -3.63
N ILE A 255 -27.91 7.32 -3.46
CA ILE A 255 -26.77 6.49 -3.92
C ILE A 255 -25.98 6.03 -2.69
N ILE A 256 -26.03 4.73 -2.40
CA ILE A 256 -25.19 4.09 -1.38
C ILE A 256 -24.11 3.32 -2.13
N TYR A 257 -22.88 3.83 -2.08
CA TYR A 257 -21.73 3.31 -2.84
C TYR A 257 -20.80 2.55 -1.89
N VAL A 258 -20.98 1.24 -1.81
CA VAL A 258 -20.25 0.38 -0.87
C VAL A 258 -19.06 -0.27 -1.56
N MET A 259 -17.87 -0.06 -0.99
CA MET A 259 -16.69 -0.88 -1.24
C MET A 259 -16.61 -1.92 -0.12
N ASP A 260 -16.89 -3.15 -0.47
CA ASP A 260 -16.92 -4.25 0.48
C ASP A 260 -15.57 -4.95 0.51
N GLU A 261 -14.91 -4.91 1.66
CA GLU A 261 -13.52 -5.34 1.85
C GLU A 261 -13.33 -6.80 1.47
N SER A 262 -12.46 -7.03 0.49
CA SER A 262 -12.08 -8.36 0.01
C SER A 262 -13.25 -9.22 -0.47
N TYR A 263 -14.39 -8.61 -0.83
CA TYR A 263 -15.56 -9.35 -1.28
C TYR A 263 -15.32 -10.03 -2.62
N TRP A 264 -15.44 -11.35 -2.62
CA TRP A 264 -15.37 -12.17 -3.82
C TRP A 264 -16.27 -13.40 -3.65
N ASP A 265 -17.06 -13.71 -4.69
CA ASP A 265 -17.99 -14.82 -4.63
C ASP A 265 -17.26 -16.17 -4.63
N VAL A 266 -17.22 -16.81 -3.47
CA VAL A 266 -16.53 -18.10 -3.27
C VAL A 266 -17.18 -19.25 -4.03
N SER A 267 -18.43 -19.12 -4.50
CA SER A 267 -19.08 -20.13 -5.34
C SER A 267 -18.34 -20.39 -6.65
N GLU A 268 -17.53 -19.41 -7.10
CA GLU A 268 -16.65 -19.60 -8.26
C GLU A 268 -15.59 -20.71 -8.05
N LEU A 269 -15.32 -21.11 -6.82
CA LEU A 269 -14.42 -22.24 -6.53
C LEU A 269 -15.07 -23.60 -6.80
N GLU A 270 -16.40 -23.67 -6.98
CA GLU A 270 -17.09 -24.93 -7.29
C GLU A 270 -16.56 -25.58 -8.59
N GLN A 271 -16.24 -24.78 -9.58
CA GLN A 271 -15.62 -25.26 -10.82
C GLN A 271 -14.26 -25.97 -10.61
N TYR A 272 -13.61 -25.72 -9.45
CA TYR A 272 -12.35 -26.34 -9.06
C TYR A 272 -12.55 -27.47 -8.02
N GLY A 273 -13.78 -27.87 -7.74
CA GLY A 273 -14.11 -29.00 -6.86
C GLY A 273 -14.21 -28.64 -5.38
N PHE A 274 -14.45 -27.37 -5.05
CA PHE A 274 -14.83 -26.99 -3.68
C PHE A 274 -16.34 -27.00 -3.53
N GLN A 275 -16.81 -27.34 -2.34
CA GLN A 275 -18.21 -27.20 -1.93
C GLN A 275 -18.26 -26.62 -0.52
N PHE A 276 -19.28 -25.83 -0.24
CA PHE A 276 -19.51 -25.21 1.07
C PHE A 276 -20.82 -25.76 1.69
N ASP A 277 -20.96 -25.65 2.98
CA ASP A 277 -22.14 -26.10 3.72
C ASP A 277 -23.36 -25.17 3.57
N THR A 278 -23.16 -24.01 2.94
CA THR A 278 -24.20 -23.01 2.67
C THR A 278 -23.89 -22.24 1.40
N ASP A 279 -24.91 -21.61 0.80
CA ASP A 279 -24.70 -20.53 -0.19
C ASP A 279 -24.18 -19.31 0.55
N VAL A 280 -22.89 -19.01 0.33
CA VAL A 280 -22.15 -17.95 1.03
C VAL A 280 -22.57 -16.56 0.56
N SER A 281 -23.02 -16.42 -0.70
CA SER A 281 -23.39 -15.16 -1.35
C SER A 281 -24.86 -15.13 -1.77
N ALA A 282 -25.76 -15.64 -0.92
CA ALA A 282 -27.17 -15.83 -1.23
C ALA A 282 -27.91 -14.52 -1.59
N ASN A 283 -27.60 -13.41 -0.91
CA ASN A 283 -28.21 -12.10 -1.20
C ASN A 283 -27.70 -11.54 -2.51
N LEU A 284 -26.39 -11.66 -2.80
CA LEU A 284 -25.82 -11.29 -4.09
C LEU A 284 -26.48 -12.06 -5.23
N HIS A 285 -26.59 -13.38 -5.11
CA HIS A 285 -27.24 -14.23 -6.12
C HIS A 285 -28.71 -13.85 -6.33
N ALA A 286 -29.42 -13.50 -5.27
CA ALA A 286 -30.80 -13.01 -5.38
C ALA A 286 -30.87 -11.67 -6.10
N LEU A 287 -29.98 -10.72 -5.79
CA LEU A 287 -29.91 -9.41 -6.44
C LEU A 287 -29.57 -9.52 -7.92
N GLN A 288 -28.68 -10.39 -8.31
CA GLN A 288 -28.30 -10.61 -9.72
C GLN A 288 -29.48 -11.01 -10.61
N GLN A 289 -30.56 -11.53 -10.04
CA GLN A 289 -31.75 -11.88 -10.82
C GLN A 289 -32.51 -10.65 -11.31
N ASN A 290 -32.40 -9.50 -10.62
CA ASN A 290 -33.24 -8.32 -10.86
C ASN A 290 -32.46 -7.01 -10.91
N SER A 291 -31.12 -7.05 -10.87
CA SER A 291 -30.26 -5.88 -10.86
C SER A 291 -29.17 -5.95 -11.92
N ALA A 292 -28.63 -4.83 -12.32
CA ALA A 292 -27.42 -4.81 -13.14
C ALA A 292 -26.23 -5.35 -12.33
N TYR A 293 -25.47 -6.26 -12.89
CA TYR A 293 -24.26 -6.81 -12.28
C TYR A 293 -23.17 -7.07 -13.31
N GLY A 294 -21.93 -7.20 -12.83
CA GLY A 294 -20.80 -7.49 -13.70
C GLY A 294 -19.52 -7.72 -12.89
N ARG A 295 -18.42 -8.07 -13.60
CA ARG A 295 -17.09 -8.18 -13.01
C ARG A 295 -16.34 -6.88 -13.12
N VAL A 296 -15.64 -6.54 -12.04
CA VAL A 296 -14.70 -5.43 -12.00
C VAL A 296 -13.32 -5.99 -11.64
N TYR A 297 -12.28 -5.50 -12.30
CA TYR A 297 -10.91 -5.84 -11.95
C TYR A 297 -10.34 -4.79 -11.01
N SER A 298 -9.80 -5.25 -9.88
CA SER A 298 -9.10 -4.36 -8.94
C SER A 298 -7.77 -3.90 -9.53
N PRO A 299 -7.40 -2.62 -9.41
CA PRO A 299 -6.10 -2.11 -9.86
C PRO A 299 -4.95 -2.58 -8.99
N SER A 300 -5.23 -3.08 -7.79
CA SER A 300 -4.21 -3.55 -6.85
C SER A 300 -4.51 -4.94 -6.32
N PHE A 301 -3.46 -5.67 -5.96
CA PHE A 301 -3.51 -7.01 -5.38
C PHE A 301 -2.90 -7.01 -3.97
N GLY A 302 -3.55 -7.71 -3.05
CA GLY A 302 -3.00 -7.92 -1.70
C GLY A 302 -3.01 -6.71 -0.79
N GLY A 303 -3.75 -5.64 -1.13
CA GLY A 303 -3.86 -4.40 -0.37
C GLY A 303 -4.07 -3.18 -1.26
N GLY A 304 -3.90 -1.98 -0.71
CA GLY A 304 -4.04 -0.75 -1.50
C GLY A 304 -5.51 -0.35 -1.73
N THR A 305 -6.38 -0.50 -0.73
CA THR A 305 -7.81 -0.11 -0.81
C THR A 305 -7.98 1.32 -1.35
N CYS A 306 -7.09 2.26 -0.99
CA CYS A 306 -7.15 3.63 -1.47
C CYS A 306 -6.92 3.77 -2.99
N ASP A 307 -6.26 2.81 -3.63
CA ASP A 307 -6.05 2.80 -5.08
C ASP A 307 -7.39 2.48 -5.78
N VAL A 308 -8.12 1.50 -5.24
CA VAL A 308 -9.45 1.09 -5.72
C VAL A 308 -10.48 2.19 -5.47
N GLU A 309 -10.48 2.79 -4.28
CA GLU A 309 -11.34 3.93 -3.95
C GLU A 309 -11.08 5.12 -4.88
N PHE A 310 -9.80 5.42 -5.15
CA PHE A 310 -9.40 6.51 -6.03
C PHE A 310 -9.97 6.30 -7.44
N GLU A 311 -9.78 5.13 -8.03
CA GLU A 311 -10.33 4.82 -9.36
C GLU A 311 -11.87 4.88 -9.36
N ALA A 312 -12.51 4.30 -8.35
CA ALA A 312 -13.96 4.25 -8.24
C ALA A 312 -14.60 5.63 -8.06
N LEU A 313 -13.96 6.54 -7.33
CA LEU A 313 -14.50 7.87 -7.04
C LEU A 313 -14.09 8.92 -8.07
N THR A 314 -12.98 8.75 -8.78
CA THR A 314 -12.47 9.77 -9.72
C THR A 314 -12.60 9.37 -11.18
N GLY A 315 -12.65 8.08 -11.48
CA GLY A 315 -12.54 7.56 -12.85
C GLY A 315 -11.12 7.62 -13.43
N TYR A 316 -10.13 8.11 -12.67
CA TYR A 316 -8.73 8.12 -13.10
C TYR A 316 -8.05 6.81 -12.73
N SER A 317 -7.32 6.20 -13.68
CA SER A 317 -6.63 4.95 -13.42
C SER A 317 -5.28 5.15 -12.73
N VAL A 318 -5.01 4.38 -11.68
CA VAL A 318 -3.69 4.29 -11.05
C VAL A 318 -2.64 3.66 -11.95
N SER A 319 -3.04 3.03 -13.06
CA SER A 319 -2.12 2.49 -14.04
C SER A 319 -1.24 3.55 -14.72
N TYR A 320 -1.61 4.81 -14.64
CA TYR A 320 -0.83 5.96 -15.12
C TYR A 320 0.11 6.54 -14.04
N LEU A 321 0.09 5.99 -12.83
CA LEU A 321 0.99 6.37 -11.74
C LEU A 321 2.14 5.36 -11.63
N PRO A 322 3.31 5.75 -11.12
CA PRO A 322 4.36 4.80 -10.77
C PRO A 322 3.82 3.70 -9.86
N ASN A 323 4.24 2.45 -10.08
CA ASN A 323 3.78 1.32 -9.29
C ASN A 323 4.05 1.54 -7.79
N GLY A 324 3.09 1.12 -6.95
CA GLY A 324 3.14 1.36 -5.52
C GLY A 324 2.74 2.79 -5.10
N SER A 325 2.39 3.68 -6.05
CA SER A 325 1.82 5.00 -5.71
C SER A 325 0.57 4.84 -4.85
N LYS A 326 0.40 5.76 -3.91
CA LYS A 326 -0.78 5.84 -3.05
C LYS A 326 -1.47 7.18 -3.28
N PRO A 327 -2.47 7.23 -4.17
CA PRO A 327 -3.06 8.48 -4.64
C PRO A 327 -3.52 9.40 -3.52
N TYR A 328 -4.17 8.88 -2.50
CA TYR A 328 -4.67 9.66 -1.38
C TYR A 328 -3.56 10.35 -0.57
N GLN A 329 -2.39 9.74 -0.50
CA GLN A 329 -1.26 10.28 0.25
C GLN A 329 -0.36 11.20 -0.57
N GLN A 330 -0.29 10.98 -1.89
CA GLN A 330 0.65 11.67 -2.77
C GLN A 330 -0.01 12.71 -3.67
N HIS A 331 -1.24 12.47 -4.12
CA HIS A 331 -1.84 13.25 -5.21
C HIS A 331 -3.12 13.97 -4.81
N VAL A 332 -3.96 13.41 -3.92
CA VAL A 332 -5.21 14.04 -3.46
C VAL A 332 -4.94 15.02 -2.31
N THR A 333 -4.04 15.99 -2.56
CA THR A 333 -3.62 16.99 -1.56
C THR A 333 -4.37 18.32 -1.68
N LYS A 334 -5.22 18.48 -2.71
CA LYS A 334 -6.05 19.65 -2.99
C LYS A 334 -7.34 19.19 -3.65
N PRO A 335 -8.39 20.03 -3.67
CA PRO A 335 -9.65 19.70 -4.33
C PRO A 335 -9.43 19.27 -5.78
N MET A 336 -10.07 18.17 -6.16
CA MET A 336 -10.06 17.65 -7.52
C MET A 336 -11.42 17.13 -7.93
N PHE A 337 -11.62 16.96 -9.24
CA PHE A 337 -12.86 16.39 -9.76
C PHE A 337 -12.99 14.92 -9.34
N ALA A 338 -14.16 14.58 -8.82
CA ALA A 338 -14.52 13.23 -8.41
C ALA A 338 -16.04 13.08 -8.42
N LEU A 339 -16.53 11.86 -8.37
CA LEU A 339 -17.96 11.57 -8.33
C LEU A 339 -18.69 12.33 -7.21
N PRO A 340 -18.20 12.37 -5.95
CA PRO A 340 -18.86 13.17 -4.91
C PRO A 340 -18.89 14.66 -5.25
N SER A 341 -17.80 15.25 -5.74
CA SER A 341 -17.76 16.67 -6.10
C SER A 341 -18.71 17.00 -7.25
N TYR A 342 -18.83 16.10 -8.24
CA TYR A 342 -19.82 16.24 -9.31
C TYR A 342 -21.25 16.17 -8.79
N LEU A 343 -21.57 15.16 -7.96
CA LEU A 343 -22.92 15.00 -7.41
C LEU A 343 -23.34 16.20 -6.54
N LYS A 344 -22.41 16.84 -5.85
CA LYS A 344 -22.69 18.11 -5.16
C LYS A 344 -23.19 19.21 -6.11
N THR A 345 -22.65 19.29 -7.32
CA THR A 345 -23.15 20.25 -8.33
C THR A 345 -24.57 19.92 -8.79
N GLN A 346 -25.00 18.67 -8.58
CA GLN A 346 -26.34 18.19 -8.85
C GLN A 346 -27.28 18.28 -7.62
N GLY A 347 -26.82 18.89 -6.52
CA GLY A 347 -27.60 19.12 -5.31
C GLY A 347 -27.55 17.99 -4.28
N TYR A 348 -26.70 17.01 -4.43
CA TYR A 348 -26.54 15.93 -3.44
C TYR A 348 -25.84 16.41 -2.17
N GLN A 349 -26.29 15.89 -1.03
CA GLN A 349 -25.49 15.81 0.19
C GLN A 349 -24.50 14.64 0.05
N THR A 350 -23.28 14.79 0.53
CA THR A 350 -22.24 13.78 0.37
C THR A 350 -21.60 13.42 1.70
N ALA A 351 -21.45 12.13 1.97
CA ALA A 351 -20.76 11.65 3.17
C ALA A 351 -19.98 10.36 2.90
N ALA A 352 -19.04 10.05 3.78
CA ALA A 352 -18.36 8.76 3.83
C ALA A 352 -18.52 8.09 5.20
N VAL A 353 -18.54 6.75 5.20
CA VAL A 353 -18.53 5.90 6.40
C VAL A 353 -17.44 4.85 6.26
N HIS A 354 -16.49 4.79 7.19
CA HIS A 354 -15.43 3.79 7.18
C HIS A 354 -15.09 3.35 8.59
N CYS A 355 -15.21 2.07 8.85
CA CYS A 355 -15.05 1.49 10.18
C CYS A 355 -13.58 1.29 10.60
N PHE A 356 -12.70 2.17 10.12
CA PHE A 356 -11.30 2.25 10.53
C PHE A 356 -10.87 3.69 10.82
N TRP A 357 -9.59 3.90 11.22
CA TRP A 357 -9.08 5.21 11.60
C TRP A 357 -9.05 6.19 10.43
N ALA A 358 -9.55 7.40 10.63
CA ALA A 358 -9.66 8.43 9.58
C ALA A 358 -8.34 8.74 8.87
N ARG A 359 -7.24 8.74 9.64
CA ARG A 359 -5.89 9.06 9.13
C ARG A 359 -5.30 7.99 8.19
N TYR A 360 -5.78 6.73 8.26
CA TYR A 360 -5.26 5.67 7.41
C TYR A 360 -5.57 5.97 5.96
N TRP A 361 -4.55 5.79 5.11
CA TRP A 361 -4.55 6.25 3.72
C TRP A 361 -4.79 7.76 3.59
N SER A 362 -4.61 8.58 4.65
CA SER A 362 -4.91 10.01 4.65
C SER A 362 -6.33 10.35 4.22
N ARG A 363 -7.32 9.51 4.54
CA ARG A 363 -8.73 9.72 4.17
C ARG A 363 -9.31 11.00 4.76
N ASP A 364 -8.85 11.39 5.95
CA ASP A 364 -9.20 12.67 6.59
C ASP A 364 -8.83 13.90 5.74
N THR A 365 -7.84 13.78 4.89
CA THR A 365 -7.43 14.79 3.91
C THR A 365 -8.03 14.55 2.54
N ALA A 366 -8.03 13.30 2.07
CA ALA A 366 -8.45 12.94 0.72
C ALA A 366 -9.96 13.11 0.50
N TYR A 367 -10.79 12.65 1.43
CA TYR A 367 -12.24 12.69 1.26
C TYR A 367 -12.81 14.11 1.09
N PRO A 368 -12.43 15.11 1.93
CA PRO A 368 -12.84 16.49 1.67
C PRO A 368 -12.39 17.02 0.30
N ASN A 369 -11.18 16.65 -0.15
CA ASN A 369 -10.66 17.06 -1.45
C ASN A 369 -11.37 16.38 -2.64
N LEU A 370 -12.00 15.23 -2.42
CA LEU A 370 -12.86 14.54 -3.39
C LEU A 370 -14.32 15.03 -3.35
N GLY A 371 -14.67 15.88 -2.40
CA GLY A 371 -16.00 16.48 -2.29
C GLY A 371 -16.94 15.75 -1.31
N LEU A 372 -16.45 14.93 -0.41
CA LEU A 372 -17.21 14.35 0.69
C LEU A 372 -17.26 15.33 1.87
N ASP A 373 -18.45 15.80 2.23
CA ASP A 373 -18.65 16.88 3.23
C ASP A 373 -18.57 16.37 4.66
N ASP A 374 -18.95 15.12 4.91
CA ASP A 374 -18.86 14.48 6.23
C ASP A 374 -18.15 13.14 6.12
N PHE A 375 -17.45 12.77 7.19
CA PHE A 375 -16.73 11.50 7.28
C PHE A 375 -16.91 10.88 8.66
N ILE A 376 -17.61 9.75 8.71
CA ILE A 376 -17.82 8.93 9.91
C ILE A 376 -16.77 7.82 9.90
N SER A 377 -15.71 8.03 10.64
CA SER A 377 -14.63 7.06 10.85
C SER A 377 -14.84 6.29 12.17
N LEU A 378 -14.02 5.28 12.43
CA LEU A 378 -14.08 4.47 13.66
C LEU A 378 -14.09 5.32 14.93
N GLU A 379 -13.39 6.47 14.94
CA GLU A 379 -13.32 7.38 16.09
C GLU A 379 -14.66 8.04 16.43
N LYS A 380 -15.56 8.15 15.44
CA LYS A 380 -16.89 8.72 15.58
C LYS A 380 -17.98 7.66 15.73
N MET A 381 -17.68 6.38 15.51
CA MET A 381 -18.67 5.30 15.61
C MET A 381 -18.95 4.93 17.06
N HIS A 382 -20.22 4.65 17.34
CA HIS A 382 -20.68 4.21 18.67
C HIS A 382 -21.53 2.95 18.53
N GLY A 383 -21.52 2.11 19.56
CA GLY A 383 -22.38 0.93 19.64
C GLY A 383 -22.05 -0.17 18.63
N VAL A 384 -20.83 -0.18 18.07
CA VAL A 384 -20.42 -1.17 17.09
C VAL A 384 -19.95 -2.47 17.74
N GLU A 385 -20.36 -3.59 17.18
CA GLU A 385 -19.82 -4.89 17.53
C GLU A 385 -18.52 -5.17 16.78
N LYS A 386 -17.67 -6.02 17.37
CA LYS A 386 -16.38 -6.37 16.80
C LYS A 386 -16.13 -7.86 16.86
N VAL A 387 -15.64 -8.39 15.74
CA VAL A 387 -15.18 -9.78 15.59
C VAL A 387 -13.66 -9.83 15.41
N ARG A 388 -13.09 -11.04 15.33
CA ARG A 388 -11.65 -11.22 15.10
C ARG A 388 -10.82 -10.44 16.13
N ARG A 389 -11.15 -10.57 17.41
CA ARG A 389 -10.68 -9.72 18.52
C ARG A 389 -9.15 -9.71 18.72
N HIS A 390 -8.45 -10.71 18.22
CA HIS A 390 -6.99 -10.77 18.21
C HIS A 390 -6.37 -9.94 17.06
N TYR A 391 -7.21 -9.46 16.13
CA TYR A 391 -6.78 -8.66 14.99
C TYR A 391 -6.71 -7.18 15.42
N TRP A 392 -5.58 -6.53 15.17
CA TRP A 392 -5.26 -5.17 15.62
C TRP A 392 -5.64 -4.89 17.08
N THR A 393 -5.45 -5.86 17.97
CA THR A 393 -5.70 -5.80 19.42
C THR A 393 -7.14 -5.53 19.85
N THR A 394 -7.95 -4.92 18.99
CA THR A 394 -9.34 -4.50 19.32
C THR A 394 -10.41 -5.22 18.49
N GLY A 395 -10.00 -5.98 17.48
CA GLY A 395 -10.89 -6.60 16.49
C GLY A 395 -11.35 -5.60 15.42
N LEU A 396 -12.07 -6.15 14.45
CA LEU A 396 -12.67 -5.42 13.33
C LEU A 396 -14.17 -5.24 13.57
N VAL A 397 -14.72 -4.11 13.17
CA VAL A 397 -16.16 -3.82 13.23
C VAL A 397 -16.88 -4.81 12.32
N THR A 398 -18.00 -5.37 12.79
CA THR A 398 -18.82 -6.30 12.01
C THR A 398 -19.49 -5.58 10.83
N ASP A 399 -19.69 -6.30 9.74
CA ASP A 399 -20.41 -5.76 8.58
C ASP A 399 -21.88 -5.46 8.90
N ASP A 400 -22.48 -6.23 9.85
CA ASP A 400 -23.81 -5.91 10.37
C ASP A 400 -23.85 -4.55 11.08
N SER A 401 -22.86 -4.27 11.96
CA SER A 401 -22.72 -2.95 12.58
C SER A 401 -22.42 -1.87 11.55
N MET A 402 -21.65 -2.19 10.48
CA MET A 402 -21.38 -1.24 9.41
C MET A 402 -22.67 -0.86 8.67
N ALA A 403 -23.58 -1.83 8.41
CA ALA A 403 -24.89 -1.52 7.86
C ALA A 403 -25.68 -0.52 8.74
N ASP A 404 -25.65 -0.70 10.07
CA ASP A 404 -26.32 0.22 10.99
C ASP A 404 -25.69 1.63 10.96
N GLN A 405 -24.37 1.74 10.82
CA GLN A 405 -23.70 3.03 10.68
C GLN A 405 -24.04 3.71 9.34
N ILE A 406 -24.16 2.96 8.25
CA ILE A 406 -24.58 3.47 6.93
C ILE A 406 -26.02 4.01 7.00
N ILE A 407 -26.94 3.21 7.54
CA ILE A 407 -28.35 3.58 7.69
C ILE A 407 -28.47 4.80 8.61
N GLY A 408 -27.83 4.80 9.78
CA GLY A 408 -27.89 5.93 10.72
C GLY A 408 -27.31 7.22 10.16
N GLN A 409 -26.24 7.15 9.34
CA GLN A 409 -25.72 8.34 8.66
C GLN A 409 -26.68 8.85 7.59
N TYR A 410 -27.29 7.95 6.82
CA TYR A 410 -28.34 8.32 5.86
C TYR A 410 -29.51 9.03 6.55
N GLU A 411 -30.05 8.45 7.63
CA GLU A 411 -31.15 9.07 8.40
C GLU A 411 -30.74 10.46 8.92
N THR A 412 -29.53 10.59 9.48
CA THR A 412 -28.99 11.87 9.96
C THR A 412 -28.92 12.93 8.84
N MET A 413 -28.55 12.52 7.62
CA MET A 413 -28.51 13.41 6.46
C MET A 413 -29.94 13.82 6.03
N LYS A 414 -30.86 12.88 6.01
CA LYS A 414 -32.27 13.15 5.65
C LYS A 414 -32.99 14.00 6.70
N GLU A 415 -32.64 13.90 7.99
CA GLU A 415 -33.17 14.83 9.01
C GLU A 415 -32.70 16.27 8.81
N LYS A 416 -31.51 16.48 8.24
CA LYS A 416 -30.96 17.82 7.98
C LYS A 416 -31.53 18.46 6.72
N SER A 417 -31.85 17.68 5.69
CA SER A 417 -32.27 18.14 4.39
C SER A 417 -32.96 17.06 3.56
N ASP A 418 -33.97 17.45 2.76
CA ASP A 418 -34.63 16.57 1.80
C ASP A 418 -33.80 16.29 0.54
N ALA A 419 -32.65 16.94 0.39
CA ALA A 419 -31.76 16.75 -0.75
C ALA A 419 -31.35 15.25 -0.93
N PRO A 420 -31.09 14.82 -2.16
CA PRO A 420 -30.63 13.46 -2.42
C PRO A 420 -29.30 13.19 -1.73
N VAL A 421 -29.05 11.93 -1.39
CA VAL A 421 -27.87 11.50 -0.61
C VAL A 421 -26.94 10.66 -1.48
N PHE A 422 -25.66 11.00 -1.46
CA PHE A 422 -24.56 10.13 -1.85
C PHE A 422 -23.77 9.73 -0.60
N LEU A 423 -23.69 8.45 -0.32
CA LEU A 423 -22.94 7.91 0.81
C LEU A 423 -21.97 6.87 0.32
N HIS A 424 -20.66 7.15 0.49
CA HIS A 424 -19.58 6.20 0.22
C HIS A 424 -19.24 5.42 1.49
N ALA A 425 -19.23 4.11 1.42
CA ALA A 425 -18.93 3.24 2.56
C ALA A 425 -17.81 2.27 2.23
N VAL A 426 -16.89 2.05 3.18
CA VAL A 426 -15.80 1.07 3.07
C VAL A 426 -15.79 0.19 4.30
N THR A 427 -15.96 -1.14 4.11
CA THR A 427 -15.96 -2.11 5.20
C THR A 427 -14.57 -2.57 5.60
N MET A 428 -14.45 -3.40 6.62
CA MET A 428 -13.16 -3.93 7.10
C MET A 428 -13.24 -5.35 7.67
N GLN A 429 -14.42 -5.92 7.91
CA GLN A 429 -14.55 -7.19 8.64
C GLN A 429 -13.73 -8.31 7.99
N ASN A 430 -13.78 -8.41 6.67
CA ASN A 430 -13.11 -9.47 5.92
C ASN A 430 -11.68 -9.14 5.50
N HIS A 431 -11.04 -8.15 6.11
CA HIS A 431 -9.63 -7.84 5.85
C HIS A 431 -8.72 -9.03 6.22
N THR A 432 -7.70 -9.32 5.39
CA THR A 432 -6.69 -10.37 5.69
C THR A 432 -6.04 -10.12 7.07
N ASN A 433 -5.58 -11.09 7.86
CA ASN A 433 -5.19 -12.48 7.57
C ASN A 433 -6.32 -13.46 7.84
N TYR A 434 -6.45 -14.45 6.97
CA TYR A 434 -7.44 -15.53 7.16
C TYR A 434 -6.84 -16.68 7.95
N ASN A 435 -7.53 -17.06 9.01
CA ASN A 435 -7.05 -18.02 9.97
C ASN A 435 -8.26 -18.66 10.69
N LYS A 436 -8.28 -19.97 10.79
CA LYS A 436 -9.39 -20.73 11.38
C LYS A 436 -9.81 -20.29 12.79
N ASP A 437 -8.97 -19.52 13.47
CA ASP A 437 -9.22 -19.07 14.85
C ASP A 437 -9.86 -17.66 14.90
N ASN A 438 -10.13 -17.02 13.75
CA ASN A 438 -10.79 -15.71 13.70
C ASN A 438 -12.26 -15.74 14.11
N TYR A 439 -12.96 -16.85 13.82
CA TYR A 439 -14.36 -17.08 14.19
C TYR A 439 -14.51 -18.36 15.02
N PRO A 440 -15.50 -18.44 15.93
CA PRO A 440 -15.85 -19.70 16.60
C PRO A 440 -16.21 -20.80 15.60
N ASP A 441 -15.92 -22.05 15.94
CA ASP A 441 -16.14 -23.20 15.05
C ASP A 441 -17.59 -23.38 14.61
N ASP A 442 -18.54 -23.04 15.48
CA ASP A 442 -20.00 -23.14 15.26
C ASP A 442 -20.55 -21.98 14.40
N GLN A 443 -19.76 -20.96 14.16
CA GLN A 443 -20.14 -19.81 13.34
C GLN A 443 -19.48 -19.82 11.96
N ARG A 444 -18.49 -20.69 11.74
CA ARG A 444 -17.75 -20.73 10.48
C ARG A 444 -18.54 -21.47 9.38
N VAL A 445 -18.47 -20.91 8.19
CA VAL A 445 -18.77 -21.64 6.95
C VAL A 445 -17.79 -22.81 6.84
N LYS A 446 -18.27 -23.99 6.44
CA LYS A 446 -17.46 -25.20 6.31
C LYS A 446 -17.26 -25.56 4.85
N VAL A 447 -16.03 -25.92 4.52
CA VAL A 447 -15.72 -26.58 3.26
C VAL A 447 -16.08 -28.06 3.39
N THR A 448 -17.10 -28.50 2.64
CA THR A 448 -17.60 -29.89 2.65
C THR A 448 -16.88 -30.77 1.68
N GLU A 449 -16.43 -30.22 0.54
CA GLU A 449 -15.60 -30.90 -0.44
C GLU A 449 -14.45 -29.99 -0.90
N ALA A 450 -13.28 -30.57 -1.16
CA ALA A 450 -12.12 -29.87 -1.68
C ALA A 450 -11.20 -30.81 -2.47
N PRO A 451 -10.37 -30.28 -3.39
CA PRO A 451 -9.36 -31.07 -4.11
C PRO A 451 -8.39 -31.76 -3.17
N ALA A 452 -7.97 -32.97 -3.53
CA ALA A 452 -7.03 -33.76 -2.74
C ALA A 452 -5.66 -33.05 -2.60
N GLY A 453 -5.02 -33.24 -1.45
CA GLY A 453 -3.64 -32.75 -1.21
C GLY A 453 -3.54 -31.34 -0.61
N LEU A 454 -4.65 -30.67 -0.35
CA LEU A 454 -4.64 -29.38 0.36
C LEU A 454 -4.33 -29.55 1.84
N LYS A 455 -3.59 -28.60 2.41
CA LYS A 455 -3.29 -28.56 3.84
C LYS A 455 -4.52 -28.15 4.65
N ALA A 456 -4.68 -28.69 5.84
CA ALA A 456 -5.74 -28.29 6.76
C ALA A 456 -5.73 -26.78 7.08
N SER A 457 -4.55 -26.16 7.13
CA SER A 457 -4.42 -24.70 7.31
C SER A 457 -4.98 -23.91 6.13
N THR A 458 -4.85 -24.40 4.89
CA THR A 458 -5.42 -23.79 3.69
C THR A 458 -6.95 -23.86 3.72
N ILE A 459 -7.50 -25.04 4.07
CA ILE A 459 -8.94 -25.22 4.24
C ILE A 459 -9.44 -24.27 5.33
N GLY A 460 -8.78 -24.25 6.51
CA GLY A 460 -9.19 -23.36 7.60
C GLY A 460 -9.13 -21.87 7.25
N ALA A 461 -8.18 -21.45 6.42
CA ALA A 461 -8.12 -20.07 5.91
C ALA A 461 -9.25 -19.76 4.92
N LEU A 462 -9.61 -20.73 4.07
CA LEU A 462 -10.75 -20.59 3.15
C LEU A 462 -12.08 -20.54 3.90
N GLU A 463 -12.27 -21.37 4.92
CA GLU A 463 -13.47 -21.33 5.79
C GLU A 463 -13.59 -19.98 6.50
N ASP A 464 -12.47 -19.42 6.98
CA ASP A 464 -12.43 -18.09 7.61
C ASP A 464 -12.83 -16.99 6.62
N PHE A 465 -12.23 -17.00 5.42
CA PHE A 465 -12.57 -16.08 4.34
C PHE A 465 -14.05 -16.17 3.95
N ALA A 466 -14.56 -17.38 3.68
CA ALA A 466 -15.94 -17.61 3.31
C ALA A 466 -16.94 -17.17 4.41
N THR A 467 -16.53 -17.29 5.68
CA THR A 467 -17.33 -16.77 6.81
C THR A 467 -17.46 -15.25 6.76
N GLY A 468 -16.37 -14.54 6.47
CA GLY A 468 -16.39 -13.09 6.29
C GLY A 468 -17.26 -12.68 5.09
N ILE A 469 -17.16 -13.40 3.95
CA ILE A 469 -18.00 -13.13 2.77
C ILE A 469 -19.49 -13.34 3.10
N ARG A 470 -19.86 -14.39 3.84
CA ARG A 470 -21.25 -14.60 4.28
C ARG A 470 -21.77 -13.44 5.12
N ASP A 471 -20.96 -12.92 6.02
CA ASP A 471 -21.35 -11.80 6.87
C ASP A 471 -21.49 -10.49 6.05
N ALA A 472 -20.60 -10.27 5.10
CA ALA A 472 -20.68 -9.17 4.15
C ALA A 472 -21.91 -9.28 3.23
N ASP A 473 -22.23 -10.47 2.75
CA ASP A 473 -23.46 -10.74 1.98
C ASP A 473 -24.73 -10.49 2.81
N ALA A 474 -24.70 -10.81 4.11
CA ALA A 474 -25.81 -10.49 5.01
C ALA A 474 -25.97 -8.96 5.19
N MET A 475 -24.88 -8.19 5.25
CA MET A 475 -24.91 -6.71 5.22
C MET A 475 -25.56 -6.22 3.93
N LEU A 476 -25.18 -6.75 2.78
CA LEU A 476 -25.78 -6.40 1.49
C LEU A 476 -27.30 -6.65 1.52
N GLY A 477 -27.75 -7.80 2.05
CA GLY A 477 -29.15 -8.12 2.22
C GLY A 477 -29.89 -7.12 3.15
N LYS A 478 -29.26 -6.74 4.28
CA LYS A 478 -29.81 -5.76 5.23
C LYS A 478 -29.94 -4.36 4.58
N LEU A 479 -28.95 -3.91 3.84
CA LEU A 479 -28.99 -2.62 3.13
C LEU A 479 -30.07 -2.63 2.05
N THR A 480 -30.11 -3.65 1.19
CA THR A 480 -31.11 -3.74 0.13
C THR A 480 -32.56 -3.89 0.63
N GLN A 481 -32.73 -4.42 1.82
CA GLN A 481 -34.06 -4.48 2.47
C GLN A 481 -34.48 -3.10 3.02
N TYR A 482 -33.52 -2.29 3.48
CA TYR A 482 -33.79 -0.98 4.06
C TYR A 482 -34.05 0.08 2.98
N PHE A 483 -33.24 0.12 1.93
CA PHE A 483 -33.34 1.09 0.83
C PHE A 483 -34.27 0.60 -0.28
#